data_51a921373b77762faf13b7bd4c5350fd
#
_entry.id   51a921373b77762faf13b7bd4c5350fd
#
_cell.length_a   1.000
_cell.length_b   1.000
_cell.length_c   1.000
_cell.angle_alpha   90.00
_cell.angle_beta   90.00
_cell.angle_gamma   90.00
#
_symmetry.space_group_name_H-M   'P 1'
#
loop_
_entity.id
_entity.type
_entity.pdbx_description
1 polymer ?
#
loop_
_entity_poly.entity_id
_entity_poly.type
_entity_poly.pdbx_seq_one_letter_code
_entity_poly.pdbx_strand_id
1 'polypeptide(L)'
;MKNILSTVTKAVAVAAVASTVSFAGPGMADGGAKFLGNITTRGQVQSDFGTYWNQITAENECKWASIEGSRGRENWSGCDACYNWAKKNGGHFKFHALVWGSQYPNWLNGLSTEETKKAITAWFDAVAEHYPDLEMIDVVNEAIKSGGSYHSGYGKNNNIIPALGGDNGNYEFVATAFKMARERWPKAILIYNDYNTFRWQINEGIDLVNKLVKQGAPVDAYGQQAHDLTDMNESEFKSALNKIQTSVKNAKGEPMPLYITEYDIGTDNDSQQKQRYSEQIPAFWESKQVAGITLWGYVYGATWTTNGNSGIIKNGQDRPAMTWLKDYFKNHLADGKNETGLADASTYVPPEPIARKMFKGPAFEIPGKIEAEDFDISGRGETDGVSNVSYNEGDDENHGDAKDYRKDTTGVDLYKKATGVVVGYNSEGDWLEYTVNVKEAGDYTFFAAVAAAGSTSSFQMSLDGKELTDKISVPAASAGEDNYDDYNKVKANVTLPAGKHILRMTVTGAWFDVDYFTFVSGKDATDPEPIDEPIDEPIDDPHGVISLDQHMNVNRVQDYYVIDPMGMRMGVLSAYGFEAATEILKNSSVVKSSGVYYLRNRWTGEMRSIRVVR
;
A
#
# COMPACT_ATOMS: atom_id res chain seq x y z
N MET A 1 -0.99 -23.66 64.26
CA MET A 1 -1.23 -24.57 63.11
C MET A 1 -1.37 -23.69 61.89
N LYS A 2 -0.31 -23.57 61.13
CA LYS A 2 -0.18 -22.63 59.98
C LYS A 2 -0.34 -23.42 58.69
N ASN A 3 -1.35 -23.07 57.89
CA ASN A 3 -1.53 -23.58 56.55
C ASN A 3 -0.62 -22.84 55.59
N ILE A 4 0.24 -23.54 54.90
CA ILE A 4 1.06 -23.08 53.78
C ILE A 4 0.33 -23.44 52.49
N LEU A 5 -0.18 -22.43 51.77
CA LEU A 5 -0.67 -22.59 50.41
C LEU A 5 0.55 -22.57 49.46
N SER A 6 0.78 -23.67 48.78
CA SER A 6 1.73 -23.73 47.67
C SER A 6 1.00 -23.43 46.37
N THR A 7 1.36 -22.33 45.73
CA THR A 7 0.88 -21.96 44.39
C THR A 7 1.68 -22.74 43.35
N VAL A 8 1.03 -23.71 42.71
CA VAL A 8 1.59 -24.42 41.56
C VAL A 8 1.25 -23.67 40.29
N THR A 9 2.25 -23.00 39.73
CA THR A 9 2.15 -22.38 38.41
C THR A 9 2.24 -23.47 37.34
N LYS A 10 1.14 -23.80 36.70
CA LYS A 10 1.14 -24.67 35.51
C LYS A 10 1.60 -23.88 34.32
N ALA A 11 2.79 -24.11 33.85
CA ALA A 11 3.23 -23.67 32.52
C ALA A 11 2.51 -24.54 31.49
N VAL A 12 1.60 -23.93 30.73
CA VAL A 12 1.00 -24.56 29.55
C VAL A 12 2.01 -24.39 28.41
N ALA A 13 2.72 -25.45 28.11
CA ALA A 13 3.49 -25.54 26.86
C ALA A 13 2.49 -25.72 25.72
N VAL A 14 2.30 -24.64 24.93
CA VAL A 14 1.61 -24.74 23.64
C VAL A 14 2.60 -25.43 22.70
N ALA A 15 2.43 -26.73 22.52
CA ALA A 15 3.06 -27.42 21.41
C ALA A 15 2.40 -26.93 20.13
N ALA A 16 3.13 -26.16 19.34
CA ALA A 16 2.75 -25.87 17.97
C ALA A 16 2.78 -27.22 17.21
N VAL A 17 1.63 -27.80 17.04
CA VAL A 17 1.43 -28.90 16.10
C VAL A 17 1.52 -28.24 14.73
N ALA A 18 2.67 -28.33 14.07
CA ALA A 18 2.76 -28.12 12.64
C ALA A 18 1.84 -29.17 12.01
N SER A 19 0.62 -28.77 11.68
CA SER A 19 -0.26 -29.57 10.85
C SER A 19 0.39 -29.64 9.48
N THR A 20 1.01 -30.78 9.17
CA THR A 20 1.33 -31.14 7.79
C THR A 20 0.02 -31.22 7.05
N VAL A 21 -0.33 -30.19 6.31
CA VAL A 21 -1.46 -30.22 5.39
C VAL A 21 -1.07 -31.22 4.32
N SER A 22 -1.62 -32.41 4.38
CA SER A 22 -1.54 -33.39 3.31
C SER A 22 -2.39 -32.86 2.16
N PHE A 23 -1.78 -32.62 1.01
CA PHE A 23 -2.48 -32.23 -0.20
C PHE A 23 -3.20 -33.46 -0.77
N ALA A 24 -4.45 -33.63 -0.44
CA ALA A 24 -5.31 -34.64 -1.06
C ALA A 24 -5.79 -34.08 -2.41
N GLY A 25 -5.01 -34.28 -3.46
CA GLY A 25 -5.35 -33.92 -4.84
C GLY A 25 -5.00 -35.08 -5.78
N PRO A 26 -5.55 -35.10 -7.01
CA PRO A 26 -5.16 -36.11 -7.99
C PRO A 26 -3.71 -35.92 -8.43
N GLY A 27 -3.19 -36.87 -9.22
CA GLY A 27 -1.91 -36.75 -9.88
C GLY A 27 -0.72 -37.44 -9.19
N MET A 28 0.46 -37.28 -9.78
CA MET A 28 1.69 -37.97 -9.33
C MET A 28 2.17 -37.49 -7.95
N ALA A 29 1.80 -36.26 -7.56
CA ALA A 29 2.19 -35.67 -6.27
C ALA A 29 1.10 -35.78 -5.20
N ASP A 30 0.09 -36.63 -5.40
CA ASP A 30 -0.96 -36.86 -4.42
C ASP A 30 -0.39 -37.36 -3.08
N GLY A 31 -0.79 -36.73 -1.98
CA GLY A 31 -0.25 -37.00 -0.66
C GLY A 31 1.17 -36.48 -0.40
N GLY A 32 1.80 -35.81 -1.34
CA GLY A 32 3.12 -35.17 -1.17
C GLY A 32 3.08 -33.89 -0.34
N ALA A 33 4.26 -33.41 0.08
CA ALA A 33 4.41 -32.17 0.82
C ALA A 33 4.26 -30.90 -0.07
N LYS A 34 4.21 -31.07 -1.38
CA LYS A 34 4.12 -30.03 -2.41
C LYS A 34 3.19 -30.46 -3.52
N PHE A 35 2.75 -29.50 -4.33
CA PHE A 35 2.05 -29.83 -5.56
C PHE A 35 3.01 -30.02 -6.74
N LEU A 36 2.57 -30.80 -7.70
CA LEU A 36 3.12 -30.87 -9.06
C LEU A 36 2.00 -30.51 -10.05
N GLY A 37 2.12 -29.36 -10.68
CA GLY A 37 1.10 -28.78 -11.52
C GLY A 37 1.46 -28.64 -12.99
N ASN A 38 0.47 -28.21 -13.74
CA ASN A 38 0.62 -27.89 -15.16
C ASN A 38 -0.40 -26.84 -15.61
N ILE A 39 -0.31 -26.45 -16.87
CA ILE A 39 -1.23 -25.51 -17.52
C ILE A 39 -2.25 -26.23 -18.42
N THR A 40 -3.23 -25.47 -18.88
CA THR A 40 -4.16 -25.86 -19.95
C THR A 40 -3.40 -26.21 -21.23
N THR A 41 -3.98 -27.04 -22.07
CA THR A 41 -3.46 -27.33 -23.40
C THR A 41 -4.41 -26.78 -24.45
N ARG A 42 -3.95 -25.76 -25.21
CA ARG A 42 -4.78 -25.05 -26.21
C ARG A 42 -6.13 -24.57 -25.62
N GLY A 43 -6.09 -23.96 -24.45
CA GLY A 43 -7.26 -23.44 -23.77
C GLY A 43 -8.18 -24.48 -23.13
N GLN A 44 -7.76 -25.71 -23.01
CA GLN A 44 -8.57 -26.81 -22.49
C GLN A 44 -7.88 -27.55 -21.35
N VAL A 45 -8.63 -27.91 -20.32
CA VAL A 45 -8.22 -28.90 -19.32
C VAL A 45 -8.39 -30.28 -19.95
N GLN A 46 -7.28 -30.96 -20.21
CA GLN A 46 -7.31 -32.26 -20.85
C GLN A 46 -7.97 -33.32 -19.94
N SER A 47 -8.61 -34.33 -20.53
CA SER A 47 -9.30 -35.38 -19.76
C SER A 47 -8.37 -36.23 -18.89
N ASP A 48 -7.09 -36.33 -19.24
CA ASP A 48 -6.06 -37.04 -18.50
C ASP A 48 -5.29 -36.16 -17.49
N PHE A 49 -5.63 -34.86 -17.39
CA PHE A 49 -4.91 -33.89 -16.56
C PHE A 49 -4.75 -34.38 -15.12
N GLY A 50 -5.83 -34.82 -14.48
CA GLY A 50 -5.81 -35.33 -13.10
C GLY A 50 -5.06 -36.65 -12.90
N THR A 51 -4.66 -37.33 -13.98
CA THR A 51 -3.77 -38.51 -13.88
C THR A 51 -2.34 -38.11 -13.49
N TYR A 52 -1.94 -36.92 -13.85
CA TYR A 52 -0.54 -36.48 -13.69
C TYR A 52 -0.36 -35.33 -12.71
N TRP A 53 -1.31 -34.39 -12.67
CA TRP A 53 -1.15 -33.08 -12.02
C TRP A 53 -2.20 -32.87 -10.93
N ASN A 54 -1.79 -32.26 -9.83
CA ASN A 54 -2.67 -31.85 -8.72
C ASN A 54 -2.74 -30.33 -8.53
N GLN A 55 -2.14 -29.55 -9.45
CA GLN A 55 -2.29 -28.09 -9.49
C GLN A 55 -2.51 -27.66 -10.94
N ILE A 56 -3.36 -26.68 -11.15
CA ILE A 56 -3.64 -26.10 -12.48
C ILE A 56 -3.46 -24.58 -12.47
N THR A 57 -2.82 -24.09 -13.55
CA THR A 57 -2.79 -22.68 -13.93
C THR A 57 -3.35 -22.56 -15.34
N ALA A 58 -4.17 -21.56 -15.63
CA ALA A 58 -4.59 -21.27 -16.99
C ALA A 58 -3.43 -20.67 -17.79
N GLU A 59 -3.08 -21.23 -18.95
CA GLU A 59 -2.01 -20.67 -19.79
C GLU A 59 -2.30 -19.23 -20.21
N ASN A 60 -3.53 -18.98 -20.66
CA ASN A 60 -3.97 -17.68 -21.17
C ASN A 60 -5.35 -17.26 -20.67
N GLU A 61 -6.19 -18.18 -20.28
CA GLU A 61 -7.63 -18.01 -20.13
C GLU A 61 -8.02 -17.12 -18.96
N CYS A 62 -7.15 -16.97 -17.94
CA CYS A 62 -7.37 -16.08 -16.79
C CYS A 62 -6.70 -14.70 -16.93
N LYS A 63 -6.00 -14.44 -18.04
CA LYS A 63 -5.37 -13.13 -18.28
C LYS A 63 -6.42 -12.08 -18.61
N TRP A 64 -6.19 -10.85 -18.20
CA TRP A 64 -7.16 -9.76 -18.34
C TRP A 64 -7.69 -9.59 -19.76
N ALA A 65 -6.79 -9.60 -20.78
CA ALA A 65 -7.24 -9.50 -22.17
C ALA A 65 -8.14 -10.67 -22.63
N SER A 66 -7.98 -11.86 -22.05
CA SER A 66 -8.79 -13.03 -22.39
C SER A 66 -10.19 -12.96 -21.74
N ILE A 67 -10.25 -12.41 -20.54
CA ILE A 67 -11.52 -12.25 -19.81
C ILE A 67 -12.26 -11.01 -20.30
N GLU A 68 -11.61 -9.84 -20.35
CA GLU A 68 -12.24 -8.57 -20.69
C GLU A 68 -11.66 -7.97 -21.98
N GLY A 69 -11.68 -8.72 -23.06
CA GLY A 69 -11.21 -8.24 -24.38
C GLY A 69 -11.96 -7.01 -24.91
N SER A 70 -13.18 -6.79 -24.45
CA SER A 70 -14.00 -5.59 -24.68
C SER A 70 -14.44 -5.02 -23.35
N ARG A 71 -14.25 -3.72 -23.13
CA ARG A 71 -14.51 -3.02 -21.85
C ARG A 71 -15.93 -3.31 -21.32
N GLY A 72 -16.02 -3.78 -20.08
CA GLY A 72 -17.28 -4.12 -19.40
C GLY A 72 -17.98 -5.37 -19.97
N ARG A 73 -17.24 -6.26 -20.63
CA ARG A 73 -17.76 -7.55 -21.13
C ARG A 73 -16.79 -8.66 -20.77
N GLU A 74 -17.00 -9.27 -19.62
CA GLU A 74 -16.18 -10.37 -19.14
C GLU A 74 -16.64 -11.71 -19.71
N ASN A 75 -15.69 -12.55 -20.06
CA ASN A 75 -15.89 -13.95 -20.40
C ASN A 75 -15.02 -14.84 -19.50
N TRP A 76 -15.59 -15.33 -18.43
CA TRP A 76 -14.91 -16.13 -17.43
C TRP A 76 -14.76 -17.60 -17.81
N SER A 77 -15.46 -18.08 -18.85
CA SER A 77 -15.63 -19.51 -19.14
C SER A 77 -14.35 -20.33 -19.21
N GLY A 78 -13.27 -19.77 -19.78
CA GLY A 78 -11.97 -20.45 -19.86
C GLY A 78 -11.25 -20.54 -18.51
N CYS A 79 -11.29 -19.46 -17.73
CA CYS A 79 -10.73 -19.43 -16.38
C CYS A 79 -11.54 -20.31 -15.43
N ASP A 80 -12.88 -20.28 -15.51
CA ASP A 80 -13.80 -21.13 -14.77
C ASP A 80 -13.50 -22.62 -14.98
N ALA A 81 -13.13 -23.02 -16.18
CA ALA A 81 -12.79 -24.41 -16.44
C ALA A 81 -11.61 -24.90 -15.57
N CYS A 82 -10.59 -24.05 -15.37
CA CYS A 82 -9.45 -24.36 -14.50
C CYS A 82 -9.83 -24.33 -13.02
N TYR A 83 -10.49 -23.25 -12.60
CA TYR A 83 -10.93 -23.08 -11.21
C TYR A 83 -11.86 -24.21 -10.77
N ASN A 84 -12.88 -24.53 -11.57
CA ASN A 84 -13.83 -25.59 -11.28
C ASN A 84 -13.18 -26.97 -11.32
N TRP A 85 -12.19 -27.19 -12.22
CA TRP A 85 -11.44 -28.44 -12.21
C TRP A 85 -10.72 -28.64 -10.87
N ALA A 86 -10.01 -27.62 -10.39
CA ALA A 86 -9.31 -27.70 -9.10
C ALA A 86 -10.28 -27.98 -7.94
N LYS A 87 -11.37 -27.20 -7.86
CA LYS A 87 -12.39 -27.40 -6.79
C LYS A 87 -13.02 -28.78 -6.84
N LYS A 88 -13.38 -29.27 -8.03
CA LYS A 88 -14.01 -30.58 -8.18
C LYS A 88 -13.11 -31.75 -7.84
N ASN A 89 -11.81 -31.63 -8.10
CA ASN A 89 -10.86 -32.74 -7.97
C ASN A 89 -9.99 -32.63 -6.69
N GLY A 90 -10.22 -31.62 -5.83
CA GLY A 90 -9.37 -31.37 -4.65
C GLY A 90 -7.95 -30.97 -5.01
N GLY A 91 -7.75 -30.36 -6.19
CA GLY A 91 -6.48 -29.84 -6.66
C GLY A 91 -6.29 -28.39 -6.27
N HIS A 92 -5.12 -27.85 -6.59
CA HIS A 92 -4.76 -26.45 -6.36
C HIS A 92 -5.00 -25.61 -7.59
N PHE A 93 -5.41 -24.35 -7.40
CA PHE A 93 -5.58 -23.39 -8.48
C PHE A 93 -4.69 -22.16 -8.25
N LYS A 94 -3.95 -21.73 -9.29
CA LYS A 94 -3.20 -20.48 -9.31
C LYS A 94 -3.77 -19.57 -10.39
N PHE A 95 -4.23 -18.38 -9.99
CA PHE A 95 -4.69 -17.34 -10.91
C PHE A 95 -3.49 -16.63 -11.54
N HIS A 96 -3.42 -16.58 -12.88
CA HIS A 96 -2.33 -16.00 -13.64
C HIS A 96 -2.85 -15.10 -14.75
N ALA A 97 -2.67 -13.77 -14.67
CA ALA A 97 -2.16 -12.94 -13.63
C ALA A 97 -3.03 -11.67 -13.52
N LEU A 98 -3.00 -10.97 -12.38
CA LEU A 98 -3.81 -9.76 -12.23
C LEU A 98 -3.25 -8.59 -13.03
N VAL A 99 -1.95 -8.31 -12.92
CA VAL A 99 -1.27 -7.21 -13.61
C VAL A 99 -0.10 -7.74 -14.43
N TRP A 100 -0.12 -7.44 -15.71
CA TRP A 100 0.97 -7.76 -16.62
C TRP A 100 1.11 -6.71 -17.71
N GLY A 101 2.36 -6.40 -18.09
CA GLY A 101 2.67 -5.48 -19.20
C GLY A 101 2.41 -6.05 -20.59
N SER A 102 2.02 -7.34 -20.68
CA SER A 102 1.55 -8.02 -21.88
C SER A 102 0.17 -8.61 -21.66
N GLN A 103 -0.56 -8.94 -22.72
CA GLN A 103 -1.89 -9.55 -22.66
C GLN A 103 -2.88 -8.83 -21.72
N TYR A 104 -2.73 -7.52 -21.55
CA TYR A 104 -3.76 -6.63 -21.02
C TYR A 104 -4.72 -6.23 -22.16
N PRO A 105 -5.97 -5.82 -21.88
CA PRO A 105 -6.93 -5.47 -22.93
C PRO A 105 -6.47 -4.28 -23.78
N ASN A 106 -6.57 -4.40 -25.09
CA ASN A 106 -6.15 -3.31 -26.01
C ASN A 106 -6.89 -1.99 -25.80
N TRP A 107 -8.08 -2.02 -25.21
CA TRP A 107 -8.85 -0.82 -24.91
C TRP A 107 -8.25 0.03 -23.78
N LEU A 108 -7.29 -0.51 -23.01
CA LEU A 108 -6.48 0.30 -22.06
C LEU A 108 -5.52 1.27 -22.77
N ASN A 109 -5.14 0.97 -24.02
CA ASN A 109 -4.26 1.84 -24.77
C ASN A 109 -4.93 3.20 -25.03
N GLY A 110 -4.24 4.28 -24.69
CA GLY A 110 -4.75 5.65 -24.89
C GLY A 110 -5.69 6.17 -23.81
N LEU A 111 -5.97 5.39 -22.75
CA LEU A 111 -6.63 5.90 -21.55
C LEU A 111 -5.69 6.83 -20.79
N SER A 112 -6.23 7.84 -20.13
CA SER A 112 -5.50 8.66 -19.15
C SER A 112 -5.04 7.80 -17.96
N THR A 113 -4.12 8.32 -17.17
CA THR A 113 -3.66 7.66 -15.94
C THR A 113 -4.82 7.36 -14.99
N GLU A 114 -5.71 8.32 -14.80
CA GLU A 114 -6.87 8.18 -13.93
C GLU A 114 -7.88 7.15 -14.45
N GLU A 115 -8.18 7.16 -15.74
CA GLU A 115 -9.05 6.14 -16.34
C GLU A 115 -8.43 4.75 -16.27
N THR A 116 -7.11 4.64 -16.39
CA THR A 116 -6.39 3.38 -16.24
C THR A 116 -6.45 2.89 -14.79
N LYS A 117 -6.30 3.79 -13.81
CA LYS A 117 -6.46 3.46 -12.38
C LYS A 117 -7.85 2.92 -12.10
N LYS A 118 -8.90 3.60 -12.56
CA LYS A 118 -10.29 3.13 -12.43
C LYS A 118 -10.50 1.77 -13.09
N ALA A 119 -9.92 1.55 -14.27
CA ALA A 119 -10.02 0.27 -14.98
C ALA A 119 -9.31 -0.87 -14.20
N ILE A 120 -8.11 -0.63 -13.67
CA ILE A 120 -7.39 -1.62 -12.85
C ILE A 120 -8.17 -1.93 -11.57
N THR A 121 -8.72 -0.90 -10.91
CA THR A 121 -9.54 -1.10 -9.70
C THR A 121 -10.76 -1.96 -10.01
N ALA A 122 -11.50 -1.62 -11.07
CA ALA A 122 -12.68 -2.39 -11.50
C ALA A 122 -12.33 -3.83 -11.89
N TRP A 123 -11.17 -4.05 -12.53
CA TRP A 123 -10.68 -5.39 -12.85
C TRP A 123 -10.42 -6.23 -11.59
N PHE A 124 -9.72 -5.67 -10.59
CA PHE A 124 -9.48 -6.35 -9.33
C PHE A 124 -10.80 -6.69 -8.61
N ASP A 125 -11.76 -5.76 -8.61
CA ASP A 125 -13.08 -5.96 -8.01
C ASP A 125 -13.85 -7.07 -8.73
N ALA A 126 -13.87 -7.07 -10.06
CA ALA A 126 -14.56 -8.09 -10.86
C ALA A 126 -13.96 -9.49 -10.62
N VAL A 127 -12.62 -9.62 -10.58
CA VAL A 127 -11.96 -10.90 -10.24
C VAL A 127 -12.31 -11.34 -8.81
N ALA A 128 -12.34 -10.40 -7.85
CA ALA A 128 -12.65 -10.72 -6.46
C ALA A 128 -14.12 -11.09 -6.25
N GLU A 129 -15.04 -10.48 -6.98
CA GLU A 129 -16.44 -10.85 -6.96
C GLU A 129 -16.65 -12.24 -7.55
N HIS A 130 -15.97 -12.55 -8.68
CA HIS A 130 -16.11 -13.84 -9.36
C HIS A 130 -15.38 -14.98 -8.65
N TYR A 131 -14.18 -14.72 -8.12
CA TYR A 131 -13.34 -15.68 -7.38
C TYR A 131 -12.94 -15.15 -5.99
N PRO A 132 -13.85 -15.13 -5.01
CA PRO A 132 -13.58 -14.54 -3.69
C PRO A 132 -12.62 -15.38 -2.84
N ASP A 133 -12.40 -16.66 -3.17
CA ASP A 133 -11.62 -17.62 -2.39
C ASP A 133 -10.40 -18.16 -3.15
N LEU A 134 -9.75 -17.32 -3.96
CA LEU A 134 -8.50 -17.70 -4.63
C LEU A 134 -7.45 -18.14 -3.61
N GLU A 135 -6.78 -19.26 -3.93
CA GLU A 135 -5.71 -19.82 -3.10
C GLU A 135 -4.36 -19.13 -3.40
N MET A 136 -3.99 -19.04 -4.67
CA MET A 136 -2.73 -18.50 -5.15
C MET A 136 -2.95 -17.52 -6.29
N ILE A 137 -2.23 -16.41 -6.29
CA ILE A 137 -2.38 -15.34 -7.30
C ILE A 137 -1.00 -14.84 -7.72
N ASP A 138 -0.68 -14.92 -9.00
CA ASP A 138 0.38 -14.12 -9.60
C ASP A 138 -0.14 -12.68 -9.72
N VAL A 139 0.21 -11.84 -8.73
CA VAL A 139 -0.33 -10.47 -8.63
C VAL A 139 0.24 -9.58 -9.71
N VAL A 140 1.57 -9.59 -9.85
CA VAL A 140 2.28 -8.88 -10.92
C VAL A 140 3.23 -9.83 -11.60
N ASN A 141 3.15 -9.84 -12.93
CA ASN A 141 3.97 -10.67 -13.79
C ASN A 141 4.97 -9.82 -14.58
N GLU A 142 6.27 -10.22 -14.56
CA GLU A 142 7.33 -9.72 -15.44
C GLU A 142 7.59 -8.20 -15.34
N ALA A 143 7.82 -7.70 -14.15
CA ALA A 143 8.10 -6.29 -13.91
C ALA A 143 9.58 -5.97 -13.67
N ILE A 144 10.50 -6.94 -13.77
CA ILE A 144 11.94 -6.67 -13.66
C ILE A 144 12.35 -5.62 -14.71
N LYS A 145 13.11 -4.62 -14.25
CA LYS A 145 13.71 -3.59 -15.08
C LYS A 145 15.18 -3.90 -15.33
N SER A 146 15.54 -4.15 -16.56
CA SER A 146 16.92 -4.45 -16.97
C SER A 146 17.30 -3.61 -18.17
N GLY A 147 18.52 -3.03 -18.17
CA GLY A 147 18.97 -2.15 -19.25
C GLY A 147 18.08 -0.92 -19.50
N GLY A 148 17.36 -0.44 -18.49
CA GLY A 148 16.46 0.71 -18.60
C GLY A 148 15.03 0.39 -19.09
N SER A 149 14.74 -0.87 -19.42
CA SER A 149 13.42 -1.32 -19.87
C SER A 149 12.88 -2.40 -18.92
N TYR A 150 11.57 -2.42 -18.74
CA TYR A 150 10.90 -3.52 -18.03
C TYR A 150 10.87 -4.78 -18.89
N HIS A 151 10.86 -5.93 -18.25
CA HIS A 151 10.39 -7.16 -18.86
C HIS A 151 9.03 -6.93 -19.48
N SER A 152 8.46 -7.44 -20.34
CA SER A 152 7.13 -7.14 -20.91
C SER A 152 6.91 -5.67 -21.32
N GLY A 153 5.69 -5.33 -21.65
CA GLY A 153 5.32 -4.07 -22.29
C GLY A 153 4.90 -2.94 -21.35
N TYR A 154 5.32 -2.98 -20.08
CA TYR A 154 5.02 -1.90 -19.14
C TYR A 154 5.50 -0.53 -19.67
N GLY A 155 4.59 0.47 -19.63
CA GLY A 155 4.91 1.84 -20.02
C GLY A 155 5.08 2.08 -21.53
N LYS A 156 4.81 1.09 -22.39
CA LYS A 156 4.94 1.29 -23.85
C LYS A 156 3.73 1.97 -24.48
N ASN A 157 2.54 1.44 -24.26
CA ASN A 157 1.29 1.95 -24.83
C ASN A 157 0.17 2.06 -23.79
N ASN A 158 0.51 1.89 -22.52
CA ASN A 158 -0.44 1.89 -21.41
C ASN A 158 0.06 2.76 -20.26
N ASN A 159 -0.84 3.16 -19.40
CA ASN A 159 -0.58 3.94 -18.21
C ASN A 159 -0.64 3.09 -16.92
N ILE A 160 -0.34 1.79 -16.98
CA ILE A 160 -0.39 0.89 -15.83
C ILE A 160 0.56 1.37 -14.71
N ILE A 161 1.81 1.73 -15.06
CA ILE A 161 2.79 2.18 -14.06
C ILE A 161 2.31 3.45 -13.36
N PRO A 162 2.03 4.57 -14.05
CA PRO A 162 1.57 5.78 -13.36
C PRO A 162 0.22 5.60 -12.67
N ALA A 163 -0.69 4.78 -13.19
CA ALA A 163 -1.98 4.47 -12.56
C ALA A 163 -1.85 3.73 -11.22
N LEU A 164 -0.76 3.01 -11.02
CA LEU A 164 -0.43 2.30 -9.79
C LEU A 164 0.62 3.02 -8.93
N GLY A 165 0.81 4.34 -9.11
CA GLY A 165 1.70 5.16 -8.28
C GLY A 165 3.12 5.34 -8.81
N GLY A 166 3.40 4.97 -10.07
CA GLY A 166 4.69 5.21 -10.70
C GLY A 166 5.81 4.22 -10.32
N ASP A 167 7.03 4.55 -10.71
CA ASP A 167 8.25 3.85 -10.31
C ASP A 167 9.43 4.83 -10.15
N ASN A 168 9.79 5.13 -8.93
CA ASN A 168 10.94 5.96 -8.56
C ASN A 168 12.21 5.14 -8.30
N GLY A 169 12.27 3.92 -8.84
CA GLY A 169 13.39 3.00 -8.70
C GLY A 169 13.20 1.91 -7.65
N ASN A 170 12.01 1.82 -7.06
CA ASN A 170 11.70 0.80 -6.04
C ASN A 170 10.48 -0.07 -6.42
N TYR A 171 9.96 0.05 -7.65
CA TYR A 171 8.80 -0.71 -8.12
C TYR A 171 7.52 -0.41 -7.32
N GLU A 172 7.26 0.86 -7.02
CA GLU A 172 6.13 1.32 -6.22
C GLU A 172 4.79 0.84 -6.80
N PHE A 173 4.65 0.84 -8.13
CA PHE A 173 3.46 0.33 -8.82
C PHE A 173 3.20 -1.16 -8.53
N VAL A 174 4.25 -1.97 -8.39
CA VAL A 174 4.13 -3.38 -8.02
C VAL A 174 3.66 -3.49 -6.57
N ALA A 175 4.27 -2.72 -5.67
CA ALA A 175 3.85 -2.70 -4.25
C ALA A 175 2.38 -2.29 -4.09
N THR A 176 1.91 -1.32 -4.89
CA THR A 176 0.51 -0.88 -4.92
C THR A 176 -0.41 -2.02 -5.36
N ALA A 177 -0.09 -2.72 -6.46
CA ALA A 177 -0.88 -3.86 -6.93
C ALA A 177 -1.00 -4.97 -5.86
N PHE A 178 0.08 -5.26 -5.13
CA PHE A 178 0.05 -6.22 -4.03
C PHE A 178 -0.85 -5.78 -2.86
N LYS A 179 -0.83 -4.50 -2.50
CA LYS A 179 -1.74 -3.96 -1.47
C LYS A 179 -3.19 -4.11 -1.91
N MET A 180 -3.53 -3.72 -3.15
CA MET A 180 -4.87 -3.88 -3.73
C MET A 180 -5.32 -5.34 -3.76
N ALA A 181 -4.41 -6.28 -4.06
CA ALA A 181 -4.72 -7.71 -4.04
C ALA A 181 -5.00 -8.20 -2.61
N ARG A 182 -4.19 -7.81 -1.62
CA ARG A 182 -4.37 -8.23 -0.23
C ARG A 182 -5.69 -7.74 0.38
N GLU A 183 -6.12 -6.55 0.02
CA GLU A 183 -7.41 -6.00 0.46
C GLU A 183 -8.58 -6.89 0.01
N ARG A 184 -8.49 -7.46 -1.19
CA ARG A 184 -9.55 -8.28 -1.80
C ARG A 184 -9.44 -9.76 -1.44
N TRP A 185 -8.22 -10.27 -1.33
CA TRP A 185 -7.93 -11.66 -0.97
C TRP A 185 -7.04 -11.73 0.28
N PRO A 186 -7.60 -11.51 1.46
CA PRO A 186 -6.80 -11.45 2.70
C PRO A 186 -6.10 -12.77 3.06
N LYS A 187 -6.56 -13.89 2.48
CA LYS A 187 -6.02 -15.24 2.75
C LYS A 187 -5.28 -15.87 1.57
N ALA A 188 -5.30 -15.27 0.40
CA ALA A 188 -4.61 -15.80 -0.77
C ALA A 188 -3.09 -15.64 -0.64
N ILE A 189 -2.36 -16.56 -1.25
CA ILE A 189 -0.91 -16.47 -1.42
C ILE A 189 -0.63 -15.53 -2.59
N LEU A 190 -0.01 -14.40 -2.30
CA LEU A 190 0.32 -13.37 -3.28
C LEU A 190 1.74 -13.54 -3.77
N ILE A 191 1.89 -13.82 -5.06
CA ILE A 191 3.14 -14.20 -5.71
C ILE A 191 3.59 -13.08 -6.66
N TYR A 192 4.86 -12.67 -6.57
CA TYR A 192 5.54 -11.93 -7.64
C TYR A 192 6.18 -12.93 -8.59
N ASN A 193 5.89 -12.89 -9.89
CA ASN A 193 6.33 -13.90 -10.88
C ASN A 193 7.15 -13.26 -12.00
N ASP A 194 8.32 -13.87 -12.36
CA ASP A 194 9.16 -13.36 -13.44
C ASP A 194 10.06 -14.44 -14.07
N TYR A 195 10.59 -14.15 -15.26
CA TYR A 195 11.47 -15.02 -16.04
C TYR A 195 12.94 -14.59 -15.98
N ASN A 196 13.84 -15.42 -16.50
CA ASN A 196 15.29 -15.22 -16.52
C ASN A 196 15.95 -15.08 -15.13
N THR A 197 15.25 -15.48 -14.09
CA THR A 197 15.62 -15.22 -12.70
C THR A 197 16.54 -16.28 -12.11
N PHE A 198 16.84 -17.34 -12.84
CA PHE A 198 17.92 -18.26 -12.51
C PHE A 198 19.26 -17.90 -13.15
N ARG A 199 19.26 -17.17 -14.26
CA ARG A 199 20.47 -16.93 -15.04
C ARG A 199 20.78 -15.45 -15.26
N TRP A 200 20.04 -14.80 -16.15
CA TRP A 200 20.44 -13.48 -16.66
C TRP A 200 20.04 -12.31 -15.73
N GLN A 201 18.91 -12.40 -15.07
CA GLN A 201 18.37 -11.35 -14.19
C GLN A 201 18.18 -11.83 -12.74
N ILE A 202 19.00 -12.77 -12.26
CA ILE A 202 18.94 -13.28 -10.91
C ILE A 202 19.10 -12.18 -9.83
N ASN A 203 19.99 -11.21 -10.09
CA ASN A 203 20.22 -10.12 -9.14
C ASN A 203 19.08 -9.11 -9.14
N GLU A 204 18.60 -8.77 -10.33
CA GLU A 204 17.49 -7.83 -10.52
C GLU A 204 16.20 -8.37 -9.90
N GLY A 205 15.92 -9.66 -10.05
CA GLY A 205 14.77 -10.30 -9.41
C GLY A 205 14.87 -10.33 -7.90
N ILE A 206 16.03 -10.68 -7.35
CA ILE A 206 16.29 -10.64 -5.90
C ILE A 206 16.14 -9.20 -5.37
N ASP A 207 16.69 -8.21 -6.06
CA ASP A 207 16.59 -6.79 -5.69
C ASP A 207 15.13 -6.32 -5.69
N LEU A 208 14.37 -6.64 -6.74
CA LEU A 208 12.96 -6.28 -6.84
C LEU A 208 12.17 -6.82 -5.65
N VAL A 209 12.22 -8.12 -5.38
CA VAL A 209 11.44 -8.72 -4.30
C VAL A 209 11.85 -8.14 -2.93
N ASN A 210 13.15 -7.96 -2.70
CA ASN A 210 13.62 -7.35 -1.45
C ASN A 210 13.18 -5.88 -1.31
N LYS A 211 13.10 -5.12 -2.40
CA LYS A 211 12.52 -3.76 -2.41
C LYS A 211 11.03 -3.76 -2.07
N LEU A 212 10.26 -4.70 -2.62
CA LEU A 212 8.84 -4.85 -2.29
C LEU A 212 8.64 -5.15 -0.80
N VAL A 213 9.39 -6.10 -0.26
CA VAL A 213 9.34 -6.43 1.17
C VAL A 213 9.71 -5.23 2.04
N LYS A 214 10.76 -4.50 1.67
CA LYS A 214 11.20 -3.29 2.39
C LYS A 214 10.14 -2.18 2.41
N GLN A 215 9.30 -2.09 1.37
CA GLN A 215 8.18 -1.14 1.28
C GLN A 215 6.92 -1.63 2.03
N GLY A 216 6.98 -2.80 2.67
CA GLY A 216 5.82 -3.40 3.32
C GLY A 216 4.76 -3.89 2.33
N ALA A 217 5.14 -4.20 1.09
CA ALA A 217 4.22 -4.87 0.17
C ALA A 217 3.92 -6.30 0.68
N PRO A 218 2.67 -6.75 0.64
CA PRO A 218 2.26 -8.07 1.12
C PRO A 218 2.63 -9.18 0.13
N VAL A 219 3.93 -9.31 -0.16
CA VAL A 219 4.46 -10.39 -1.01
C VAL A 219 4.68 -11.61 -0.14
N ASP A 220 3.93 -12.69 -0.39
CA ASP A 220 4.05 -13.94 0.37
C ASP A 220 5.09 -14.88 -0.24
N ALA A 221 5.28 -14.82 -1.56
CA ALA A 221 6.17 -15.74 -2.25
C ALA A 221 6.80 -15.12 -3.50
N TYR A 222 7.94 -15.69 -3.89
CA TYR A 222 8.62 -15.36 -5.14
C TYR A 222 8.45 -16.49 -6.16
N GLY A 223 7.78 -16.18 -7.26
CA GLY A 223 7.56 -17.06 -8.41
C GLY A 223 8.73 -17.01 -9.39
N GLN A 224 9.20 -18.19 -9.77
CA GLN A 224 10.28 -18.42 -10.70
C GLN A 224 9.70 -19.11 -11.93
N GLN A 225 9.63 -18.42 -13.08
CA GLN A 225 9.13 -19.05 -14.31
C GLN A 225 10.03 -20.20 -14.77
N ALA A 226 11.33 -20.10 -14.56
CA ALA A 226 12.30 -21.16 -14.82
C ALA A 226 12.40 -21.60 -16.29
N HIS A 227 12.14 -20.68 -17.24
CA HIS A 227 12.32 -20.91 -18.68
C HIS A 227 13.78 -20.91 -19.13
N ASP A 228 14.69 -20.41 -18.30
CA ASP A 228 16.12 -20.22 -18.59
C ASP A 228 17.00 -21.41 -18.20
N LEU A 229 16.39 -22.57 -17.89
CA LEU A 229 17.09 -23.73 -17.33
C LEU A 229 17.59 -24.77 -18.34
N THR A 230 17.14 -24.73 -19.60
CA THR A 230 17.46 -25.74 -20.62
C THR A 230 18.97 -25.96 -20.78
N ASP A 231 19.76 -24.88 -20.79
CA ASP A 231 21.20 -24.93 -21.03
C ASP A 231 22.05 -24.81 -19.76
N MET A 232 21.43 -24.77 -18.58
CA MET A 232 22.16 -24.73 -17.30
C MET A 232 22.58 -26.15 -16.90
N ASN A 233 23.85 -26.33 -16.57
CA ASN A 233 24.30 -27.57 -15.98
C ASN A 233 23.89 -27.64 -14.50
N GLU A 234 23.99 -28.82 -13.91
CA GLU A 234 23.54 -29.09 -12.53
C GLU A 234 24.22 -28.18 -11.50
N SER A 235 25.52 -27.93 -11.63
CA SER A 235 26.28 -27.08 -10.69
C SER A 235 25.87 -25.61 -10.76
N GLU A 236 25.72 -25.08 -11.98
CA GLU A 236 25.24 -23.71 -12.21
C GLU A 236 23.82 -23.53 -11.64
N PHE A 237 22.94 -24.48 -11.94
CA PHE A 237 21.56 -24.48 -11.47
C PHE A 237 21.48 -24.50 -9.92
N LYS A 238 22.18 -25.45 -9.27
CA LYS A 238 22.20 -25.54 -7.80
C LYS A 238 22.78 -24.30 -7.14
N SER A 239 23.81 -23.71 -7.75
CA SER A 239 24.38 -22.44 -7.28
C SER A 239 23.36 -21.28 -7.37
N ALA A 240 22.64 -21.18 -8.49
CA ALA A 240 21.60 -20.17 -8.68
C ALA A 240 20.44 -20.35 -7.69
N LEU A 241 19.93 -21.57 -7.54
CA LEU A 241 18.86 -21.87 -6.59
C LEU A 241 19.28 -21.51 -5.16
N ASN A 242 20.47 -21.91 -4.73
CA ASN A 242 21.00 -21.57 -3.40
C ASN A 242 21.12 -20.04 -3.21
N LYS A 243 21.57 -19.32 -4.23
CA LYS A 243 21.67 -17.85 -4.19
C LYS A 243 20.29 -17.21 -3.96
N ILE A 244 19.27 -17.63 -4.70
CA ILE A 244 17.91 -17.12 -4.54
C ILE A 244 17.41 -17.41 -3.11
N GLN A 245 17.53 -18.66 -2.67
CA GLN A 245 17.08 -19.13 -1.37
C GLN A 245 17.71 -18.37 -0.19
N THR A 246 18.98 -18.03 -0.29
CA THR A 246 19.70 -17.32 0.78
C THR A 246 19.49 -15.81 0.75
N SER A 247 19.14 -15.23 -0.40
CA SER A 247 19.09 -13.79 -0.63
C SER A 247 17.69 -13.19 -0.49
N VAL A 248 16.63 -13.97 -0.67
CA VAL A 248 15.24 -13.47 -0.60
C VAL A 248 14.62 -13.81 0.74
N LYS A 249 14.19 -12.78 1.47
CA LYS A 249 13.62 -12.90 2.80
C LYS A 249 12.23 -12.26 2.85
N ASN A 250 11.36 -12.83 3.68
CA ASN A 250 10.07 -12.22 4.00
C ASN A 250 10.24 -11.03 4.98
N ALA A 251 9.15 -10.36 5.33
CA ALA A 251 9.17 -9.21 6.23
C ALA A 251 9.68 -9.53 7.65
N LYS A 252 9.67 -10.81 8.05
CA LYS A 252 10.21 -11.29 9.34
C LYS A 252 11.70 -11.64 9.28
N GLY A 253 12.32 -11.52 8.11
CA GLY A 253 13.72 -11.92 7.88
C GLY A 253 13.92 -13.43 7.69
N GLU A 254 12.85 -14.20 7.57
CA GLU A 254 12.86 -15.64 7.29
C GLU A 254 12.99 -15.91 5.79
N PRO A 255 13.43 -17.11 5.36
CA PRO A 255 13.43 -17.47 3.96
C PRO A 255 12.03 -17.34 3.34
N MET A 256 11.91 -16.61 2.22
CA MET A 256 10.64 -16.46 1.51
C MET A 256 10.31 -17.74 0.74
N PRO A 257 9.05 -18.23 0.77
CA PRO A 257 8.63 -19.34 -0.07
C PRO A 257 8.88 -19.09 -1.55
N LEU A 258 9.35 -20.09 -2.26
CA LEU A 258 9.57 -20.07 -3.72
C LEU A 258 8.52 -20.94 -4.41
N TYR A 259 8.00 -20.48 -5.51
CA TYR A 259 7.15 -21.27 -6.40
C TYR A 259 7.87 -21.40 -7.75
N ILE A 260 8.04 -22.63 -8.24
CA ILE A 260 8.48 -22.86 -9.61
C ILE A 260 7.22 -22.84 -10.46
N THR A 261 7.02 -21.76 -11.19
CA THR A 261 5.69 -21.40 -11.70
C THR A 261 5.44 -21.83 -13.14
N GLU A 262 6.50 -22.02 -13.94
CA GLU A 262 6.38 -22.21 -15.40
C GLU A 262 7.51 -23.10 -15.97
N TYR A 263 7.96 -24.08 -15.20
CA TYR A 263 9.10 -24.92 -15.58
C TYR A 263 8.92 -25.61 -16.92
N ASP A 264 9.88 -25.43 -17.81
CA ASP A 264 9.97 -26.15 -19.08
C ASP A 264 11.40 -26.37 -19.55
N ILE A 265 11.62 -27.41 -20.34
CA ILE A 265 12.89 -27.71 -21.02
C ILE A 265 12.61 -27.87 -22.50
N GLY A 266 12.86 -26.79 -23.25
CA GLY A 266 12.59 -26.66 -24.67
C GLY A 266 13.69 -27.31 -25.53
N THR A 267 13.56 -28.60 -25.85
CA THR A 267 14.52 -29.32 -26.71
C THR A 267 13.89 -30.54 -27.40
N ASP A 268 14.30 -30.81 -28.63
CA ASP A 268 13.96 -32.05 -29.35
C ASP A 268 14.88 -33.22 -28.97
N ASN A 269 15.95 -32.96 -28.21
CA ASN A 269 16.84 -33.99 -27.70
C ASN A 269 16.27 -34.62 -26.43
N ASP A 270 15.66 -35.79 -26.57
CA ASP A 270 15.04 -36.53 -25.47
C ASP A 270 16.01 -36.85 -24.33
N SER A 271 17.28 -37.11 -24.64
CA SER A 271 18.28 -37.39 -23.60
C SER A 271 18.63 -36.14 -22.80
N GLN A 272 18.76 -34.99 -23.44
CA GLN A 272 19.01 -33.72 -22.79
C GLN A 272 17.81 -33.33 -21.93
N GLN A 273 16.57 -33.43 -22.45
CA GLN A 273 15.36 -33.13 -21.69
C GLN A 273 15.27 -33.99 -20.44
N LYS A 274 15.41 -35.30 -20.58
CA LYS A 274 15.42 -36.24 -19.44
C LYS A 274 16.51 -35.88 -18.44
N GLN A 275 17.74 -35.59 -18.92
CA GLN A 275 18.84 -35.20 -18.05
C GLN A 275 18.50 -33.98 -17.22
N ARG A 276 17.98 -32.89 -17.82
CA ARG A 276 17.60 -31.68 -17.07
C ARG A 276 16.51 -31.94 -16.05
N TYR A 277 15.48 -32.71 -16.42
CA TYR A 277 14.45 -33.13 -15.44
C TYR A 277 15.06 -33.89 -14.27
N SER A 278 15.99 -34.84 -14.53
CA SER A 278 16.61 -35.64 -13.48
C SER A 278 17.60 -34.88 -12.59
N GLU A 279 18.14 -33.76 -13.04
CA GLU A 279 19.04 -32.89 -12.28
C GLU A 279 18.26 -31.83 -11.48
N GLN A 280 17.18 -31.30 -12.03
CA GLN A 280 16.52 -30.09 -11.53
C GLN A 280 15.27 -30.38 -10.69
N ILE A 281 14.42 -31.33 -11.09
CA ILE A 281 13.20 -31.68 -10.35
C ILE A 281 13.49 -32.15 -8.92
N PRO A 282 14.48 -33.07 -8.67
CA PRO A 282 14.83 -33.45 -7.31
C PRO A 282 15.29 -32.26 -6.45
N ALA A 283 16.10 -31.37 -7.01
CA ALA A 283 16.57 -30.20 -6.28
C ALA A 283 15.42 -29.25 -5.87
N PHE A 284 14.40 -29.11 -6.71
CA PHE A 284 13.19 -28.38 -6.35
C PHE A 284 12.33 -29.15 -5.35
N TRP A 285 12.15 -30.44 -5.59
CA TRP A 285 11.27 -31.28 -4.77
C TRP A 285 11.78 -31.44 -3.32
N GLU A 286 13.08 -31.64 -3.17
CA GLU A 286 13.73 -31.81 -1.86
C GLU A 286 14.04 -30.47 -1.16
N SER A 287 13.93 -29.34 -1.86
CA SER A 287 14.16 -28.02 -1.28
C SER A 287 13.10 -27.69 -0.21
N LYS A 288 13.55 -27.31 0.98
CA LYS A 288 12.67 -26.90 2.09
C LYS A 288 11.86 -25.62 1.82
N GLN A 289 12.30 -24.80 0.86
CA GLN A 289 11.77 -23.48 0.57
C GLN A 289 10.89 -23.44 -0.67
N VAL A 290 11.00 -24.43 -1.56
CA VAL A 290 10.13 -24.53 -2.74
C VAL A 290 8.79 -25.13 -2.31
N ALA A 291 7.70 -24.40 -2.52
CA ALA A 291 6.35 -24.77 -2.11
C ALA A 291 5.61 -25.62 -3.14
N GLY A 292 5.96 -25.52 -4.42
CA GLY A 292 5.36 -26.31 -5.48
C GLY A 292 6.05 -26.08 -6.83
N ILE A 293 5.75 -26.97 -7.78
CA ILE A 293 6.30 -26.96 -9.13
C ILE A 293 5.15 -27.02 -10.13
N THR A 294 5.07 -26.04 -11.03
CA THR A 294 4.14 -26.02 -12.18
C THR A 294 4.96 -26.12 -13.47
N LEU A 295 4.71 -27.13 -14.28
CA LEU A 295 5.27 -27.24 -15.62
C LEU A 295 4.47 -26.36 -16.59
N TRP A 296 5.16 -25.76 -17.59
CA TRP A 296 4.49 -24.89 -18.56
C TRP A 296 4.14 -25.63 -19.84
N GLY A 297 3.25 -26.62 -19.69
CA GLY A 297 2.75 -27.47 -20.75
C GLY A 297 3.43 -28.84 -20.81
N TYR A 298 2.65 -29.87 -21.14
CA TYR A 298 3.15 -31.25 -21.18
C TYR A 298 2.93 -31.95 -22.53
N VAL A 299 2.10 -31.37 -23.41
CA VAL A 299 1.80 -31.97 -24.71
C VAL A 299 2.72 -31.39 -25.79
N TYR A 300 3.56 -32.24 -26.40
CA TYR A 300 4.46 -31.86 -27.48
C TYR A 300 3.65 -31.28 -28.67
N GLY A 301 4.14 -30.17 -29.23
CA GLY A 301 3.48 -29.45 -30.32
C GLY A 301 2.34 -28.52 -29.85
N ALA A 302 2.10 -28.43 -28.53
CA ALA A 302 1.08 -27.55 -27.95
C ALA A 302 1.64 -26.61 -26.85
N THR A 303 2.94 -26.59 -26.64
CA THR A 303 3.60 -25.64 -25.72
C THR A 303 4.11 -24.43 -26.49
N TRP A 304 4.43 -23.33 -25.79
CA TRP A 304 4.89 -22.06 -26.38
C TRP A 304 6.30 -22.11 -26.99
N THR A 305 7.12 -23.11 -26.61
CA THR A 305 8.49 -23.27 -27.10
C THR A 305 8.54 -23.63 -28.58
N THR A 306 9.73 -23.52 -29.21
CA THR A 306 9.90 -23.83 -30.62
C THR A 306 9.33 -25.22 -30.95
N ASN A 307 8.41 -25.28 -31.91
CA ASN A 307 7.68 -26.50 -32.29
C ASN A 307 6.96 -27.21 -31.12
N GLY A 308 6.75 -26.52 -29.99
CA GLY A 308 6.17 -27.12 -28.79
C GLY A 308 7.03 -28.21 -28.16
N ASN A 309 8.37 -28.10 -28.30
CA ASN A 309 9.31 -29.18 -27.97
C ASN A 309 9.63 -29.32 -26.47
N SER A 310 9.09 -28.44 -25.61
CA SER A 310 9.12 -28.62 -24.15
C SER A 310 8.12 -29.67 -23.68
N GLY A 311 7.09 -30.01 -24.48
CA GLY A 311 6.12 -31.05 -24.14
C GLY A 311 6.79 -32.41 -23.91
N ILE A 312 6.35 -33.11 -22.87
CA ILE A 312 6.92 -34.40 -22.41
C ILE A 312 6.06 -35.61 -22.77
N ILE A 313 4.89 -35.39 -23.37
CA ILE A 313 4.05 -36.41 -24.00
C ILE A 313 3.92 -36.08 -25.50
N LYS A 314 4.33 -37.00 -26.37
CA LYS A 314 4.32 -36.84 -27.83
C LYS A 314 3.46 -37.90 -28.48
N ASN A 315 2.42 -37.49 -29.24
CA ASN A 315 1.49 -38.40 -29.89
C ASN A 315 0.85 -39.42 -28.91
N GLY A 316 0.53 -38.99 -27.71
CA GLY A 316 -0.03 -39.86 -26.67
C GLY A 316 0.96 -40.82 -26.01
N GLN A 317 2.25 -40.70 -26.33
CA GLN A 317 3.31 -41.52 -25.76
C GLN A 317 4.25 -40.67 -24.89
N ASP A 318 4.69 -41.22 -23.78
CA ASP A 318 5.68 -40.59 -22.89
C ASP A 318 7.00 -40.39 -23.63
N ARG A 319 7.54 -39.17 -23.59
CA ARG A 319 8.96 -38.95 -23.85
C ARG A 319 9.79 -39.46 -22.65
N PRO A 320 11.09 -39.74 -22.82
CA PRO A 320 11.92 -40.23 -21.71
C PRO A 320 11.90 -39.37 -20.44
N ALA A 321 11.66 -38.06 -20.56
CA ALA A 321 11.48 -37.17 -19.42
C ALA A 321 10.19 -37.48 -18.61
N MET A 322 9.07 -37.76 -19.30
CA MET A 322 7.81 -38.10 -18.63
C MET A 322 7.88 -39.50 -17.97
N THR A 323 8.47 -40.46 -18.66
CA THR A 323 8.71 -41.80 -18.08
C THR A 323 9.53 -41.70 -16.80
N TRP A 324 10.62 -40.90 -16.83
CA TRP A 324 11.46 -40.65 -15.67
C TRP A 324 10.68 -39.94 -14.55
N LEU A 325 9.89 -38.92 -14.88
CA LEU A 325 9.09 -38.13 -13.93
C LEU A 325 8.09 -39.01 -13.17
N LYS A 326 7.38 -39.90 -13.88
CA LYS A 326 6.46 -40.88 -13.28
C LYS A 326 7.18 -41.81 -12.32
N ASP A 327 8.35 -42.33 -12.69
CA ASP A 327 9.16 -43.21 -11.85
C ASP A 327 9.71 -42.47 -10.63
N TYR A 328 10.17 -41.24 -10.80
CA TYR A 328 10.65 -40.40 -9.71
C TYR A 328 9.57 -40.19 -8.65
N PHE A 329 8.40 -39.69 -9.02
CA PHE A 329 7.33 -39.43 -8.05
C PHE A 329 6.78 -40.70 -7.41
N LYS A 330 6.78 -41.81 -8.13
CA LYS A 330 6.42 -43.14 -7.54
C LYS A 330 7.35 -43.54 -6.41
N ASN A 331 8.64 -43.24 -6.51
CA ASN A 331 9.66 -43.75 -5.60
C ASN A 331 10.14 -42.69 -4.59
N HIS A 332 10.00 -41.40 -4.90
CA HIS A 332 10.59 -40.27 -4.18
C HIS A 332 9.55 -39.22 -3.71
N LEU A 333 8.26 -39.56 -3.71
CA LEU A 333 7.20 -38.65 -3.25
C LEU A 333 7.48 -38.15 -1.83
N ALA A 334 7.91 -39.04 -0.93
CA ALA A 334 8.20 -38.76 0.47
C ALA A 334 9.47 -37.91 0.68
N ASP A 335 10.33 -37.77 -0.34
CA ASP A 335 11.54 -36.95 -0.25
C ASP A 335 11.21 -35.44 -0.35
N GLY A 336 10.00 -35.11 -0.73
CA GLY A 336 9.49 -33.73 -0.77
C GLY A 336 9.54 -33.10 0.62
N LYS A 337 10.17 -31.93 0.69
CA LYS A 337 10.27 -31.12 1.91
C LYS A 337 9.66 -29.75 1.65
N ASN A 338 8.91 -29.27 2.61
CA ASN A 338 8.34 -27.93 2.57
C ASN A 338 8.31 -27.37 4.00
N GLU A 339 9.46 -26.83 4.44
CA GLU A 339 9.57 -26.26 5.79
C GLU A 339 9.09 -24.81 5.86
N THR A 340 8.99 -24.12 4.72
CA THR A 340 8.38 -22.79 4.66
C THR A 340 6.85 -22.85 4.62
N GLY A 341 6.31 -24.05 4.40
CA GLY A 341 4.88 -24.22 4.17
C GLY A 341 4.47 -23.72 2.79
N LEU A 342 3.23 -23.96 2.39
CA LEU A 342 2.58 -23.00 1.50
C LEU A 342 2.65 -21.66 2.21
N ALA A 343 2.97 -20.61 1.49
CA ALA A 343 2.94 -19.28 2.07
C ALA A 343 1.61 -19.14 2.80
N ASP A 344 1.67 -18.86 4.08
CA ASP A 344 0.47 -18.67 4.88
C ASP A 344 0.21 -17.17 4.91
N ALA A 345 -0.86 -16.73 4.25
CA ALA A 345 -1.29 -15.33 4.29
C ALA A 345 -1.48 -14.81 5.72
N SER A 346 -1.68 -15.72 6.71
CA SER A 346 -1.70 -15.35 8.13
C SER A 346 -0.33 -14.89 8.65
N THR A 347 0.76 -15.17 7.95
CA THR A 347 2.11 -14.66 8.28
C THR A 347 2.33 -13.22 7.79
N TYR A 348 1.46 -12.71 6.94
CA TYR A 348 1.46 -11.29 6.59
C TYR A 348 1.18 -10.47 7.84
N VAL A 349 2.17 -9.74 8.27
CA VAL A 349 2.00 -8.67 9.25
C VAL A 349 1.69 -7.42 8.43
N PRO A 350 0.45 -6.92 8.45
CA PRO A 350 0.17 -5.63 7.84
C PRO A 350 1.21 -4.63 8.36
N PRO A 351 1.77 -3.76 7.51
CA PRO A 351 2.52 -2.63 8.06
C PRO A 351 1.63 -2.00 9.13
N GLU A 352 2.24 -1.63 10.25
CA GLU A 352 1.52 -0.89 11.30
C GLU A 352 0.65 0.15 10.61
N PRO A 353 -0.65 0.19 10.90
CA PRO A 353 -1.53 1.18 10.29
C PRO A 353 -0.85 2.52 10.41
N ILE A 354 -0.79 3.29 9.34
CA ILE A 354 -0.19 4.61 9.38
C ILE A 354 -0.99 5.38 10.42
N ALA A 355 -0.41 5.51 11.60
CA ALA A 355 -1.10 6.13 12.72
C ALA A 355 -1.38 7.59 12.37
N ARG A 356 -2.63 7.99 12.51
CA ARG A 356 -3.01 9.40 12.48
C ARG A 356 -2.24 10.16 13.54
N LYS A 357 -1.76 11.35 13.20
CA LYS A 357 -1.22 12.33 14.13
C LYS A 357 -1.92 13.66 13.93
N MET A 358 -2.11 14.36 15.01
CA MET A 358 -2.50 15.77 14.96
C MET A 358 -1.38 16.59 14.30
N PHE A 359 -1.74 17.48 13.39
CA PHE A 359 -0.77 18.36 12.74
C PHE A 359 -0.19 19.35 13.73
N LYS A 360 -1.03 19.94 14.59
CA LYS A 360 -0.61 20.85 15.64
C LYS A 360 -1.15 20.40 17.01
N GLY A 361 -0.26 20.35 17.97
CA GLY A 361 -0.52 20.34 19.42
C GLY A 361 -1.37 19.21 19.95
N PRO A 362 -2.11 19.40 21.01
CA PRO A 362 -3.10 18.45 21.50
C PRO A 362 -4.34 18.45 20.61
N ALA A 363 -5.23 17.45 20.83
CA ALA A 363 -6.55 17.42 20.21
C ALA A 363 -7.28 18.76 20.38
N PHE A 364 -8.02 19.19 19.37
CA PHE A 364 -8.81 20.41 19.43
C PHE A 364 -9.91 20.27 20.50
N GLU A 365 -9.98 21.22 21.40
CA GLU A 365 -10.98 21.22 22.45
C GLU A 365 -12.35 21.69 21.93
N ILE A 366 -13.41 20.93 22.24
CA ILE A 366 -14.78 21.33 21.97
C ILE A 366 -15.49 21.54 23.35
N PRO A 367 -16.10 22.72 23.62
CA PRO A 367 -16.27 23.87 22.70
C PRO A 367 -14.96 24.59 22.38
N GLY A 368 -14.86 25.17 21.18
CA GLY A 368 -13.68 25.88 20.71
C GLY A 368 -13.62 26.03 19.19
N LYS A 369 -12.55 26.66 18.70
CA LYS A 369 -12.26 26.91 17.30
C LYS A 369 -11.29 25.86 16.75
N ILE A 370 -11.45 25.46 15.50
CA ILE A 370 -10.60 24.54 14.73
C ILE A 370 -10.30 25.21 13.40
N GLU A 371 -9.04 25.50 13.12
CA GLU A 371 -8.62 26.01 11.80
C GLU A 371 -8.70 24.88 10.78
N ALA A 372 -9.28 25.13 9.61
CA ALA A 372 -9.53 24.09 8.61
C ALA A 372 -8.25 23.49 8.02
N GLU A 373 -7.22 24.28 7.87
CA GLU A 373 -5.90 23.86 7.36
C GLU A 373 -5.09 23.02 8.37
N ASP A 374 -5.54 22.96 9.63
CA ASP A 374 -4.87 22.22 10.70
C ASP A 374 -5.35 20.76 10.82
N PHE A 375 -5.90 20.19 9.75
CA PHE A 375 -6.32 18.77 9.72
C PHE A 375 -5.16 17.82 10.06
N ASP A 376 -5.48 16.63 10.53
CA ASP A 376 -4.54 15.63 10.99
C ASP A 376 -3.58 15.18 9.87
N ILE A 377 -2.43 14.62 10.23
CA ILE A 377 -1.43 14.09 9.31
C ILE A 377 -1.38 12.57 9.33
N SER A 378 -0.73 11.98 8.33
CA SER A 378 -0.65 10.54 8.16
C SER A 378 0.31 9.82 9.12
N GLY A 379 1.09 10.53 9.93
CA GLY A 379 1.95 9.95 10.98
C GLY A 379 3.29 9.36 10.54
N ARG A 380 3.61 9.28 9.25
CA ARG A 380 4.92 8.81 8.77
C ARG A 380 6.03 9.87 8.76
N GLY A 381 5.74 11.10 9.10
CA GLY A 381 6.68 12.21 9.10
C GLY A 381 6.11 13.46 8.44
N GLU A 382 6.90 14.53 8.44
CA GLU A 382 6.45 15.84 7.92
C GLU A 382 6.38 15.90 6.38
N THR A 383 6.84 14.86 5.66
CA THR A 383 6.96 14.83 4.21
C THR A 383 6.18 13.73 3.52
N ASP A 384 5.53 12.86 4.29
CA ASP A 384 4.81 11.71 3.75
C ASP A 384 3.29 11.91 3.92
N GLY A 385 2.69 12.77 3.11
CA GLY A 385 1.25 12.81 2.93
C GLY A 385 0.76 11.47 2.36
N VAL A 386 -0.19 10.83 3.02
CA VAL A 386 -0.80 9.60 2.54
C VAL A 386 -2.30 9.80 2.56
N SER A 387 -2.88 9.94 1.38
CA SER A 387 -4.32 10.04 1.20
C SER A 387 -5.04 8.85 1.86
N ASN A 388 -6.27 9.04 2.27
CA ASN A 388 -7.12 8.04 2.93
C ASN A 388 -6.70 7.61 4.35
N VAL A 389 -5.83 8.37 5.03
CA VAL A 389 -5.51 8.17 6.46
C VAL A 389 -6.16 9.23 7.34
N SER A 390 -5.94 10.50 7.05
CA SER A 390 -6.48 11.65 7.77
C SER A 390 -7.07 12.72 6.84
N TYR A 391 -6.96 12.52 5.55
CA TYR A 391 -7.56 13.32 4.50
C TYR A 391 -7.71 12.46 3.23
N ASN A 392 -8.54 12.93 2.29
CA ASN A 392 -8.60 12.44 0.93
C ASN A 392 -8.63 13.64 0.00
N GLU A 393 -7.76 13.63 -1.00
CA GLU A 393 -7.66 14.64 -2.02
C GLU A 393 -7.69 14.00 -3.39
N GLY A 394 -8.36 14.63 -4.35
CA GLY A 394 -8.57 14.11 -5.69
C GLY A 394 -7.33 14.15 -6.57
N ASP A 395 -6.36 15.02 -6.26
CA ASP A 395 -5.08 15.10 -6.95
C ASP A 395 -3.90 15.19 -5.95
N ASP A 396 -2.69 15.04 -6.46
CA ASP A 396 -1.47 15.00 -5.63
C ASP A 396 -0.75 16.37 -5.60
N GLU A 397 -1.33 17.45 -6.16
CA GLU A 397 -0.69 18.75 -6.28
C GLU A 397 -1.48 19.84 -5.55
N ASN A 398 -0.87 20.48 -4.57
CA ASN A 398 -1.40 21.70 -3.95
C ASN A 398 -1.27 22.89 -4.91
N HIS A 399 -2.38 23.35 -5.47
CA HIS A 399 -2.47 24.50 -6.38
C HIS A 399 -2.49 25.86 -5.66
N GLY A 400 -2.64 25.86 -4.34
CA GLY A 400 -2.67 27.05 -3.52
C GLY A 400 -1.31 27.76 -3.38
N ASP A 401 -1.32 28.96 -2.83
CA ASP A 401 -0.12 29.79 -2.61
C ASP A 401 0.46 29.68 -1.18
N ALA A 402 -0.21 28.93 -0.27
CA ALA A 402 0.25 28.67 1.08
C ALA A 402 1.07 27.36 1.21
N LYS A 403 1.82 26.98 0.19
CA LYS A 403 2.59 25.71 0.11
C LYS A 403 3.56 25.50 1.26
N ASP A 404 4.04 26.57 1.90
CA ASP A 404 4.97 26.50 3.03
C ASP A 404 4.30 26.20 4.37
N TYR A 405 2.97 26.26 4.45
CA TYR A 405 2.24 26.04 5.70
C TYR A 405 2.31 24.58 6.14
N ARG A 406 2.13 23.65 5.22
CA ARG A 406 2.27 22.21 5.44
C ARG A 406 3.35 21.63 4.54
N LYS A 407 4.14 20.72 5.10
CA LYS A 407 5.22 20.02 4.37
C LYS A 407 4.91 18.55 4.13
N ASP A 408 3.80 18.08 4.61
CA ASP A 408 3.34 16.70 4.48
C ASP A 408 2.71 16.40 3.11
N THR A 409 2.84 17.33 2.16
CA THR A 409 2.52 17.18 0.73
C THR A 409 1.26 16.38 0.47
N THR A 410 0.16 16.98 0.82
CA THR A 410 -1.11 16.25 0.80
C THR A 410 -1.86 16.38 -0.51
N GLY A 411 -1.44 17.27 -1.43
CA GLY A 411 -2.29 17.71 -2.52
C GLY A 411 -3.38 18.69 -2.09
N VAL A 412 -3.76 18.72 -0.80
CA VAL A 412 -4.79 19.63 -0.30
C VAL A 412 -4.41 21.07 -0.56
N ASP A 413 -5.30 21.80 -1.20
CA ASP A 413 -5.07 23.18 -1.66
C ASP A 413 -5.20 24.19 -0.54
N LEU A 414 -4.10 24.87 -0.24
CA LEU A 414 -4.01 25.86 0.83
C LEU A 414 -3.72 27.24 0.26
N TYR A 415 -4.58 28.21 0.61
CA TYR A 415 -4.48 29.60 0.14
C TYR A 415 -4.22 30.56 1.29
N LYS A 416 -3.45 31.62 0.99
CA LYS A 416 -3.25 32.75 1.91
C LYS A 416 -4.39 33.74 1.72
N LYS A 417 -5.09 34.04 2.80
CA LYS A 417 -6.14 35.05 2.85
C LYS A 417 -5.81 36.08 3.92
N ALA A 418 -6.58 37.16 3.96
CA ALA A 418 -6.43 38.22 4.99
C ALA A 418 -6.61 37.66 6.42
N THR A 419 -7.46 36.65 6.59
CA THR A 419 -7.76 35.95 7.85
C THR A 419 -6.73 34.89 8.26
N GLY A 420 -5.89 34.42 7.34
CA GLY A 420 -4.90 33.37 7.60
C GLY A 420 -4.67 32.46 6.42
N VAL A 421 -4.50 31.17 6.69
CA VAL A 421 -4.45 30.11 5.66
C VAL A 421 -5.79 29.39 5.67
N VAL A 422 -6.32 29.10 4.49
CA VAL A 422 -7.60 28.44 4.30
C VAL A 422 -7.45 27.23 3.39
N VAL A 423 -8.38 26.28 3.48
CA VAL A 423 -8.51 25.18 2.54
C VAL A 423 -9.45 25.59 1.43
N GLY A 424 -9.04 25.43 0.18
CA GLY A 424 -9.84 25.77 -0.99
C GLY A 424 -9.72 24.78 -2.12
N TYR A 425 -10.25 25.11 -3.30
CA TYR A 425 -10.17 24.34 -4.55
C TYR A 425 -10.59 22.85 -4.41
N ASN A 426 -11.44 22.56 -3.43
CA ASN A 426 -11.84 21.20 -3.09
C ASN A 426 -12.82 20.60 -4.12
N SER A 427 -12.81 19.29 -4.24
CA SER A 427 -13.62 18.49 -5.16
C SER A 427 -14.64 17.63 -4.41
N GLU A 428 -15.75 17.26 -5.07
CA GLU A 428 -16.72 16.36 -4.47
C GLU A 428 -16.07 15.00 -4.12
N GLY A 429 -16.19 14.59 -2.87
CA GLY A 429 -15.57 13.37 -2.35
C GLY A 429 -14.30 13.61 -1.54
N ASP A 430 -13.72 14.81 -1.57
CA ASP A 430 -12.60 15.17 -0.70
C ASP A 430 -13.05 15.23 0.75
N TRP A 431 -12.15 14.92 1.66
CA TRP A 431 -12.44 15.01 3.08
C TRP A 431 -11.19 15.27 3.92
N LEU A 432 -11.41 15.96 5.03
CA LEU A 432 -10.38 16.29 6.04
C LEU A 432 -10.85 15.82 7.41
N GLU A 433 -9.92 15.31 8.21
CA GLU A 433 -10.22 14.83 9.57
C GLU A 433 -9.39 15.56 10.63
N TYR A 434 -10.01 15.71 11.79
CA TYR A 434 -9.47 16.43 12.94
C TYR A 434 -9.64 15.59 14.19
N THR A 435 -8.59 15.41 14.97
CA THR A 435 -8.70 14.81 16.30
C THR A 435 -9.20 15.85 17.28
N VAL A 436 -10.38 15.63 17.84
CA VAL A 436 -11.04 16.54 18.79
C VAL A 436 -11.18 15.91 20.17
N ASN A 437 -11.31 16.75 21.19
CA ASN A 437 -11.65 16.35 22.56
C ASN A 437 -12.88 17.13 23.04
N VAL A 438 -14.02 16.47 23.10
CA VAL A 438 -15.28 17.05 23.59
C VAL A 438 -15.28 17.02 25.12
N LYS A 439 -15.27 18.19 25.77
CA LYS A 439 -15.17 18.31 27.24
C LYS A 439 -16.37 17.70 27.95
N GLU A 440 -17.55 17.96 27.43
CA GLU A 440 -18.81 17.51 28.04
C GLU A 440 -19.74 16.98 26.94
N ALA A 441 -20.44 15.88 27.23
CA ALA A 441 -21.47 15.39 26.32
C ALA A 441 -22.68 16.34 26.34
N GLY A 442 -23.23 16.66 25.18
CA GLY A 442 -24.39 17.55 25.12
C GLY A 442 -24.67 18.09 23.72
N ASP A 443 -25.59 19.09 23.73
CA ASP A 443 -25.93 19.81 22.50
C ASP A 443 -24.97 20.97 22.27
N TYR A 444 -24.59 21.14 21.01
CA TYR A 444 -23.71 22.20 20.55
C TYR A 444 -24.27 22.85 19.29
N THR A 445 -23.92 24.12 19.07
CA THR A 445 -24.07 24.77 17.78
C THR A 445 -22.71 24.76 17.06
N PHE A 446 -22.69 24.12 15.92
CA PHE A 446 -21.55 24.13 14.97
C PHE A 446 -21.68 25.33 14.06
N PHE A 447 -20.57 26.01 13.80
CA PHE A 447 -20.42 27.05 12.80
C PHE A 447 -19.23 26.74 11.90
N ALA A 448 -19.30 27.15 10.63
CA ALA A 448 -18.16 27.14 9.72
C ALA A 448 -18.10 28.47 8.97
N ALA A 449 -16.90 29.03 8.88
CA ALA A 449 -16.60 30.19 8.01
C ALA A 449 -16.22 29.67 6.64
N VAL A 450 -17.03 29.99 5.61
CA VAL A 450 -16.93 29.43 4.27
C VAL A 450 -17.18 30.47 3.20
N ALA A 451 -16.53 30.34 2.04
CA ALA A 451 -16.72 31.23 0.89
C ALA A 451 -16.86 30.43 -0.41
N ALA A 452 -17.82 30.75 -1.25
CA ALA A 452 -18.00 30.13 -2.55
C ALA A 452 -18.45 31.12 -3.61
N ALA A 453 -17.94 31.01 -4.81
CA ALA A 453 -18.38 31.80 -5.94
C ALA A 453 -19.75 31.36 -6.50
N GLY A 454 -20.09 30.10 -6.35
CA GLY A 454 -21.31 29.49 -6.89
C GLY A 454 -22.26 28.96 -5.81
N SER A 455 -23.45 28.53 -6.23
CA SER A 455 -24.52 28.04 -5.33
C SER A 455 -24.61 26.52 -5.18
N THR A 456 -23.68 25.78 -5.79
CA THR A 456 -23.68 24.29 -5.76
C THR A 456 -22.78 23.70 -4.70
N SER A 457 -21.99 24.53 -4.03
CA SER A 457 -21.00 24.14 -3.04
C SER A 457 -21.66 23.67 -1.73
N SER A 458 -21.11 22.64 -1.13
CA SER A 458 -21.66 22.07 0.09
C SER A 458 -20.70 21.06 0.73
N PHE A 459 -20.89 20.81 2.00
CA PHE A 459 -20.16 19.80 2.77
C PHE A 459 -21.05 19.13 3.81
N GLN A 460 -20.55 18.05 4.40
CA GLN A 460 -21.20 17.35 5.49
C GLN A 460 -20.19 17.04 6.60
N MET A 461 -20.61 17.15 7.85
CA MET A 461 -19.78 16.76 8.99
C MET A 461 -20.15 15.37 9.48
N SER A 462 -19.16 14.59 9.91
CA SER A 462 -19.34 13.31 10.60
C SER A 462 -18.43 13.21 11.83
N LEU A 463 -18.80 12.38 12.80
CA LEU A 463 -18.02 12.09 14.00
C LEU A 463 -17.85 10.58 14.14
N ASP A 464 -16.60 10.09 14.22
CA ASP A 464 -16.26 8.67 14.26
C ASP A 464 -16.93 7.85 13.13
N GLY A 465 -16.99 8.44 11.94
CA GLY A 465 -17.60 7.83 10.75
C GLY A 465 -19.14 7.83 10.73
N LYS A 466 -19.81 8.45 11.70
CA LYS A 466 -21.27 8.62 11.73
C LYS A 466 -21.65 10.04 11.33
N GLU A 467 -22.64 10.18 10.48
CA GLU A 467 -23.17 11.48 10.11
C GLU A 467 -23.55 12.30 11.34
N LEU A 468 -23.01 13.53 11.40
CA LEU A 468 -23.24 14.49 12.47
C LEU A 468 -24.22 15.60 12.04
N THR A 469 -24.16 15.96 10.74
CA THR A 469 -25.05 16.97 10.15
C THR A 469 -25.70 16.43 8.88
N ASP A 470 -26.83 17.04 8.48
CA ASP A 470 -27.25 16.99 7.09
C ASP A 470 -26.23 17.71 6.20
N LYS A 471 -26.43 17.62 4.87
CA LYS A 471 -25.66 18.38 3.90
C LYS A 471 -25.82 19.89 4.14
N ILE A 472 -24.73 20.59 4.40
CA ILE A 472 -24.69 22.03 4.62
C ILE A 472 -24.34 22.72 3.30
N SER A 473 -25.24 23.56 2.80
CA SER A 473 -24.98 24.38 1.62
C SER A 473 -24.08 25.56 1.95
N VAL A 474 -23.10 25.85 1.10
CA VAL A 474 -22.27 27.06 1.18
C VAL A 474 -22.95 28.16 0.36
N PRO A 475 -23.29 29.31 0.96
CA PRO A 475 -23.89 30.43 0.23
C PRO A 475 -22.93 30.98 -0.82
N ALA A 476 -23.46 31.31 -2.00
CA ALA A 476 -22.68 32.03 -3.00
C ALA A 476 -22.33 33.43 -2.52
N ALA A 477 -21.14 33.92 -2.91
CA ALA A 477 -20.72 35.29 -2.65
C ALA A 477 -21.69 36.33 -3.25
N SER A 478 -21.84 37.44 -2.55
CA SER A 478 -22.73 38.52 -2.98
C SER A 478 -22.18 39.37 -4.14
N ALA A 479 -20.87 39.25 -4.45
CA ALA A 479 -20.12 40.15 -5.34
C ALA A 479 -19.52 39.42 -6.55
N GLY A 480 -20.31 38.64 -7.31
CA GLY A 480 -19.92 38.15 -8.65
C GLY A 480 -19.13 36.84 -8.68
N GLU A 481 -18.89 36.33 -9.90
CA GLU A 481 -18.14 35.12 -10.16
C GLU A 481 -16.67 35.26 -9.71
N ASP A 482 -16.10 34.16 -9.21
CA ASP A 482 -14.71 34.03 -8.74
C ASP A 482 -14.35 34.79 -7.44
N ASN A 483 -15.33 35.17 -6.62
CA ASN A 483 -15.08 35.77 -5.32
C ASN A 483 -15.10 34.75 -4.20
N TYR A 484 -13.92 34.30 -3.76
CA TYR A 484 -13.68 33.39 -2.63
C TYR A 484 -13.18 34.13 -1.37
N ASP A 485 -13.34 35.47 -1.32
CA ASP A 485 -12.94 36.31 -0.16
C ASP A 485 -14.14 36.80 0.67
N ASP A 486 -15.37 36.53 0.20
CA ASP A 486 -16.60 36.91 0.88
C ASP A 486 -17.10 35.74 1.75
N TYR A 487 -16.58 35.67 2.97
CA TYR A 487 -16.89 34.58 3.91
C TYR A 487 -18.27 34.72 4.53
N ASN A 488 -19.02 33.65 4.49
CA ASN A 488 -20.31 33.49 5.14
C ASN A 488 -20.19 32.51 6.31
N LYS A 489 -21.02 32.68 7.33
CA LYS A 489 -21.12 31.69 8.42
C LYS A 489 -22.34 30.81 8.22
N VAL A 490 -22.09 29.52 8.09
CA VAL A 490 -23.12 28.50 8.10
C VAL A 490 -23.17 27.81 9.46
N LYS A 491 -24.33 27.28 9.88
CA LYS A 491 -24.49 26.63 11.19
C LYS A 491 -25.35 25.38 11.15
N ALA A 492 -25.13 24.52 12.13
CA ALA A 492 -25.98 23.36 12.43
C ALA A 492 -26.01 23.09 13.92
N ASN A 493 -27.13 22.58 14.45
CA ASN A 493 -27.19 22.06 15.80
C ASN A 493 -26.77 20.59 15.79
N VAL A 494 -25.86 20.21 16.70
CA VAL A 494 -25.31 18.86 16.80
C VAL A 494 -25.31 18.38 18.24
N THR A 495 -25.34 17.07 18.46
CA THR A 495 -25.18 16.46 19.78
C THR A 495 -23.89 15.64 19.78
N LEU A 496 -22.99 15.95 20.72
CA LEU A 496 -21.67 15.34 20.80
C LEU A 496 -21.51 14.51 22.07
N PRO A 497 -20.93 13.30 22.02
CA PRO A 497 -20.49 12.57 23.20
C PRO A 497 -19.20 13.20 23.76
N ALA A 498 -18.94 13.04 25.06
CA ALA A 498 -17.71 13.48 25.69
C ALA A 498 -16.53 12.57 25.35
N GLY A 499 -15.33 13.13 25.27
CA GLY A 499 -14.09 12.40 25.06
C GLY A 499 -13.40 12.72 23.73
N LYS A 500 -12.42 11.89 23.35
CA LYS A 500 -11.68 12.03 22.10
C LYS A 500 -12.43 11.38 20.96
N HIS A 501 -12.56 12.10 19.86
CA HIS A 501 -13.28 11.70 18.67
C HIS A 501 -12.54 12.14 17.41
N ILE A 502 -12.93 11.59 16.26
CA ILE A 502 -12.50 12.02 14.94
C ILE A 502 -13.65 12.76 14.27
N LEU A 503 -13.47 14.05 14.09
CA LEU A 503 -14.38 14.92 13.34
C LEU A 503 -13.93 14.90 11.86
N ARG A 504 -14.85 14.70 10.93
CA ARG A 504 -14.56 14.74 9.49
C ARG A 504 -15.48 15.75 8.80
N MET A 505 -14.88 16.59 7.96
CA MET A 505 -15.57 17.35 6.91
C MET A 505 -15.47 16.58 5.61
N THR A 506 -16.56 16.33 4.93
CA THR A 506 -16.60 15.74 3.58
C THR A 506 -17.23 16.71 2.60
N VAL A 507 -16.56 16.98 1.49
CA VAL A 507 -17.05 17.83 0.39
C VAL A 507 -18.16 17.07 -0.35
N THR A 508 -19.35 17.64 -0.44
CA THR A 508 -20.51 17.08 -1.13
C THR A 508 -20.95 17.91 -2.33
N GLY A 509 -20.28 19.03 -2.55
CA GLY A 509 -20.40 19.91 -3.72
C GLY A 509 -19.19 20.83 -3.75
N ALA A 510 -18.43 20.75 -4.82
CA ALA A 510 -17.10 21.35 -4.99
C ALA A 510 -17.06 22.90 -4.96
N TRP A 511 -15.84 23.44 -5.00
CA TRP A 511 -15.52 24.85 -5.25
C TRP A 511 -15.95 25.81 -4.15
N PHE A 512 -15.42 25.63 -2.95
CA PHE A 512 -15.55 26.60 -1.85
C PHE A 512 -14.27 26.62 -1.01
N ASP A 513 -14.04 27.72 -0.34
CA ASP A 513 -13.01 27.86 0.68
C ASP A 513 -13.62 27.63 2.06
N VAL A 514 -12.85 27.04 2.97
CA VAL A 514 -13.17 26.91 4.38
C VAL A 514 -12.00 27.41 5.22
N ASP A 515 -12.31 28.33 6.15
CA ASP A 515 -11.33 28.95 7.04
C ASP A 515 -11.26 28.22 8.38
N TYR A 516 -12.41 28.13 9.08
CA TYR A 516 -12.45 27.48 10.39
C TYR A 516 -13.82 26.91 10.74
N PHE A 517 -13.82 26.09 11.77
CA PHE A 517 -15.02 25.60 12.45
C PHE A 517 -15.05 26.10 13.89
N THR A 518 -16.25 26.39 14.41
CA THR A 518 -16.44 26.70 15.84
C THR A 518 -17.57 25.87 16.42
N PHE A 519 -17.36 25.34 17.61
CA PHE A 519 -18.39 24.64 18.39
C PHE A 519 -18.69 25.43 19.66
N VAL A 520 -19.93 25.75 19.86
CA VAL A 520 -20.42 26.50 21.02
C VAL A 520 -21.44 25.64 21.79
N SER A 521 -21.32 25.57 23.11
CA SER A 521 -22.25 24.80 23.94
C SER A 521 -23.69 25.32 23.82
N GLY A 522 -24.62 24.40 23.67
CA GLY A 522 -26.04 24.67 23.54
C GLY A 522 -26.55 24.76 22.11
N LYS A 523 -27.87 24.58 21.93
CA LYS A 523 -28.55 24.77 20.65
C LYS A 523 -28.79 26.26 20.38
N ASP A 524 -28.72 26.62 19.10
CA ASP A 524 -28.99 27.99 18.62
C ASP A 524 -28.13 29.06 19.31
N ALA A 525 -26.94 28.67 19.77
CA ALA A 525 -25.97 29.59 20.34
C ALA A 525 -25.55 30.67 19.33
N THR A 526 -25.05 31.78 19.83
CA THR A 526 -24.46 32.86 19.03
C THR A 526 -23.00 32.51 18.79
N ASP A 527 -22.51 32.70 17.56
CA ASP A 527 -21.13 32.52 17.24
C ASP A 527 -20.26 33.55 17.99
N PRO A 528 -19.25 33.12 18.74
CA PRO A 528 -18.34 34.01 19.45
C PRO A 528 -17.23 34.60 18.56
N GLU A 529 -17.01 33.99 17.37
CA GLU A 529 -15.99 34.43 16.45
C GLU A 529 -16.59 35.39 15.43
N PRO A 530 -16.22 36.69 15.42
CA PRO A 530 -16.65 37.60 14.38
C PRO A 530 -16.04 37.14 13.04
N ILE A 531 -16.72 37.42 11.92
CA ILE A 531 -16.05 37.45 10.62
C ILE A 531 -15.20 38.72 10.67
N ASP A 532 -13.86 38.57 10.56
CA ASP A 532 -12.98 39.73 10.51
C ASP A 532 -13.30 40.51 9.25
N GLU A 533 -14.03 41.65 9.42
CA GLU A 533 -14.16 42.61 8.34
C GLU A 533 -12.77 43.21 8.05
N PRO A 534 -12.41 43.44 6.78
CA PRO A 534 -11.17 44.12 6.45
C PRO A 534 -11.11 45.43 7.24
N ILE A 535 -10.02 45.67 7.95
CA ILE A 535 -9.82 46.92 8.67
C ILE A 535 -9.58 48.01 7.60
N ASP A 536 -10.66 48.64 7.16
CA ASP A 536 -10.67 49.80 6.28
C ASP A 536 -10.55 51.07 7.12
N GLU A 537 -9.42 51.27 7.83
CA GLU A 537 -8.99 52.62 8.18
C GLU A 537 -7.47 52.70 8.33
N PRO A 538 -6.77 53.61 7.64
CA PRO A 538 -5.39 53.91 7.92
C PRO A 538 -5.29 54.59 9.29
N ILE A 539 -4.65 53.96 10.24
CA ILE A 539 -4.29 54.58 11.53
C ILE A 539 -3.19 55.57 11.23
N ASP A 540 -3.59 56.85 11.15
CA ASP A 540 -2.69 58.00 11.06
C ASP A 540 -2.12 58.27 12.47
N ASP A 541 -1.03 57.55 12.85
CA ASP A 541 -0.24 57.87 14.05
C ASP A 541 1.22 58.17 13.66
N PRO A 542 1.64 59.44 13.69
CA PRO A 542 2.98 59.81 13.25
C PRO A 542 4.11 59.48 14.24
N HIS A 543 3.89 58.75 15.33
CA HIS A 543 4.89 58.50 16.37
C HIS A 543 4.92 57.12 17.02
N GLY A 544 4.32 56.11 16.43
CA GLY A 544 4.32 54.80 17.02
C GLY A 544 4.83 53.71 16.11
N VAL A 545 6.09 53.34 16.17
CA VAL A 545 6.54 52.01 15.75
C VAL A 545 5.95 50.98 16.72
N ILE A 546 4.74 50.53 16.45
CA ILE A 546 4.20 49.34 17.13
C ILE A 546 4.86 48.15 16.44
N SER A 547 5.85 47.59 17.13
CA SER A 547 6.41 46.27 16.80
C SER A 547 5.26 45.27 16.75
N LEU A 548 5.13 44.56 15.65
CA LEU A 548 4.21 43.40 15.46
C LEU A 548 4.37 42.28 16.49
N ASP A 549 5.27 42.46 17.47
CA ASP A 549 5.60 41.50 18.52
C ASP A 549 4.65 41.49 19.74
N GLN A 550 3.64 42.36 19.83
CA GLN A 550 2.81 42.45 21.04
C GLN A 550 1.52 41.63 21.02
N HIS A 551 1.18 40.99 19.91
CA HIS A 551 -0.02 40.13 19.82
C HIS A 551 0.26 38.64 19.56
N MET A 552 1.51 38.21 19.54
CA MET A 552 1.79 36.79 19.56
C MET A 552 1.66 36.25 20.99
N ASN A 553 0.58 35.56 21.22
CA ASN A 553 0.11 34.96 22.43
C ASN A 553 1.25 34.21 23.19
N VAL A 554 1.64 34.70 24.35
CA VAL A 554 2.69 34.16 25.22
C VAL A 554 2.36 32.76 25.77
N ASN A 555 1.27 32.16 25.36
CA ASN A 555 0.74 30.89 25.90
C ASN A 555 0.86 29.69 24.97
N ARG A 556 1.64 29.74 23.90
CA ARG A 556 1.92 28.58 23.05
C ARG A 556 3.34 28.06 23.26
N VAL A 557 3.48 26.73 23.36
CA VAL A 557 4.78 26.06 23.28
C VAL A 557 5.35 26.29 21.88
N GLN A 558 6.58 26.80 21.81
CA GLN A 558 7.30 27.07 20.58
C GLN A 558 8.58 26.25 20.53
N ASP A 559 9.00 25.85 19.35
CA ASP A 559 10.26 25.12 19.14
C ASP A 559 11.42 26.06 18.88
N TYR A 560 12.54 25.79 19.53
CA TYR A 560 13.77 26.54 19.42
C TYR A 560 14.92 25.64 19.00
N TYR A 561 15.59 25.95 17.90
CA TYR A 561 16.83 25.30 17.55
C TYR A 561 17.94 25.75 18.50
N VAL A 562 18.68 24.79 19.04
CA VAL A 562 19.93 25.03 19.76
C VAL A 562 21.06 24.98 18.75
N ILE A 563 21.79 26.08 18.63
CA ILE A 563 22.90 26.26 17.67
C ILE A 563 24.17 26.54 18.44
N ASP A 564 25.26 25.87 18.09
CA ASP A 564 26.57 26.11 18.68
C ASP A 564 27.24 27.38 18.14
N PRO A 565 28.39 27.80 18.74
CA PRO A 565 29.11 29.00 18.27
C PRO A 565 29.64 28.90 16.84
N MET A 566 29.69 27.70 16.27
CA MET A 566 30.13 27.45 14.88
C MET A 566 28.94 27.40 13.89
N GLY A 567 27.71 27.64 14.36
CA GLY A 567 26.51 27.67 13.54
C GLY A 567 25.87 26.29 13.31
N MET A 568 26.36 25.23 13.97
CA MET A 568 25.77 23.88 13.81
C MET A 568 24.61 23.68 14.77
N ARG A 569 23.54 23.07 14.25
CA ARG A 569 22.36 22.72 15.04
C ARG A 569 22.67 21.51 15.94
N MET A 570 22.52 21.69 17.24
CA MET A 570 22.75 20.67 18.27
C MET A 570 21.48 19.94 18.70
N GLY A 571 20.32 20.56 18.59
CA GLY A 571 19.06 19.98 19.03
C GLY A 571 17.88 20.94 18.89
N VAL A 572 16.73 20.53 19.40
CA VAL A 572 15.49 21.32 19.48
C VAL A 572 15.01 21.31 20.92
N LEU A 573 14.52 22.44 21.40
CA LEU A 573 13.83 22.59 22.68
C LEU A 573 12.43 23.16 22.42
N SER A 574 11.43 22.64 23.11
CA SER A 574 10.06 23.15 23.07
C SER A 574 9.74 23.87 24.38
N ALA A 575 9.33 25.15 24.32
CA ALA A 575 9.11 25.98 25.48
C ALA A 575 8.13 27.13 25.24
N TYR A 576 7.55 27.64 26.29
CA TYR A 576 6.72 28.86 26.27
C TYR A 576 7.59 30.12 26.21
N GLY A 577 8.06 30.49 25.02
CA GLY A 577 8.89 31.66 24.81
C GLY A 577 10.38 31.46 25.11
N PHE A 578 11.19 32.45 24.73
CA PHE A 578 12.65 32.40 24.83
C PHE A 578 13.17 32.26 26.28
N GLU A 579 12.46 32.80 27.27
CA GLU A 579 12.88 32.71 28.67
C GLU A 579 12.81 31.27 29.17
N ALA A 580 11.69 30.60 28.95
CA ALA A 580 11.51 29.20 29.30
C ALA A 580 12.50 28.30 28.51
N ALA A 581 12.68 28.55 27.20
CA ALA A 581 13.66 27.86 26.38
C ALA A 581 15.08 28.03 26.90
N THR A 582 15.42 29.21 27.39
CA THR A 582 16.74 29.53 28.00
C THR A 582 16.98 28.70 29.28
N GLU A 583 15.97 28.60 30.15
CA GLU A 583 16.10 27.81 31.40
C GLU A 583 16.18 26.30 31.10
N ILE A 584 15.43 25.81 30.12
CA ILE A 584 15.54 24.42 29.67
C ILE A 584 16.92 24.16 29.08
N LEU A 585 17.46 25.07 28.24
CA LEU A 585 18.78 24.93 27.66
C LEU A 585 19.87 24.86 28.72
N LYS A 586 19.84 25.73 29.73
CA LYS A 586 20.79 25.74 30.84
C LYS A 586 20.81 24.43 31.62
N ASN A 587 19.71 23.71 31.68
CA ASN A 587 19.55 22.47 32.45
C ASN A 587 19.57 21.20 31.54
N SER A 588 19.66 21.35 30.24
CA SER A 588 19.58 20.23 29.28
C SER A 588 20.92 19.55 29.04
N SER A 589 20.89 18.25 28.73
CA SER A 589 22.08 17.49 28.30
C SER A 589 22.50 17.78 26.84
N VAL A 590 21.75 18.61 26.10
CA VAL A 590 22.06 19.00 24.72
C VAL A 590 23.36 19.81 24.68
N VAL A 591 23.60 20.62 25.70
CA VAL A 591 24.81 21.42 25.83
C VAL A 591 25.73 20.81 26.89
N LYS A 592 26.91 20.33 26.50
CA LYS A 592 27.86 19.60 27.36
C LYS A 592 29.00 20.46 27.94
N SER A 593 29.16 21.67 27.45
CA SER A 593 30.27 22.57 27.87
C SER A 593 29.79 24.00 28.10
N SER A 594 30.53 24.74 28.91
CA SER A 594 30.32 26.18 29.05
C SER A 594 30.60 26.90 27.72
N GLY A 595 29.76 27.85 27.35
CA GLY A 595 29.91 28.58 26.08
C GLY A 595 28.74 29.50 25.79
N VAL A 596 28.80 30.16 24.62
CA VAL A 596 27.69 30.95 24.08
C VAL A 596 27.01 30.10 23.03
N TYR A 597 25.72 29.89 23.20
CA TYR A 597 24.85 29.15 22.28
C TYR A 597 23.78 30.08 21.79
N TYR A 598 23.14 29.70 20.68
CA TYR A 598 22.04 30.48 20.13
C TYR A 598 20.75 29.64 20.17
N LEU A 599 19.67 30.27 20.63
CA LEU A 599 18.33 29.77 20.46
C LEU A 599 17.71 30.50 19.29
N ARG A 600 17.30 29.75 18.26
CA ARG A 600 16.55 30.30 17.11
C ARG A 600 15.14 29.78 17.16
N ASN A 601 14.19 30.68 17.27
CA ASN A 601 12.79 30.32 17.15
C ASN A 601 12.54 29.72 15.76
N ARG A 602 11.92 28.55 15.72
CA ARG A 602 11.69 27.80 14.48
C ARG A 602 10.73 28.52 13.55
N TRP A 603 9.77 29.25 14.12
CA TRP A 603 8.68 29.89 13.39
C TRP A 603 8.99 31.34 12.98
N THR A 604 9.46 32.16 13.91
CA THR A 604 9.74 33.56 13.64
C THR A 604 11.14 33.79 13.07
N GLY A 605 12.04 32.80 13.17
CA GLY A 605 13.44 32.95 12.82
C GLY A 605 14.23 33.82 13.82
N GLU A 606 13.59 34.43 14.83
CA GLU A 606 14.25 35.22 15.86
C GLU A 606 15.33 34.43 16.56
N MET A 607 16.48 35.01 16.78
CA MET A 607 17.64 34.34 17.39
C MET A 607 18.15 35.13 18.59
N ARG A 608 18.38 34.41 19.70
CA ARG A 608 18.99 34.99 20.91
C ARG A 608 20.22 34.21 21.33
N SER A 609 21.26 34.92 21.72
CA SER A 609 22.46 34.31 22.26
C SER A 609 22.30 34.03 23.77
N ILE A 610 22.65 32.81 24.18
CA ILE A 610 22.54 32.33 25.56
C ILE A 610 23.90 31.90 26.07
N ARG A 611 24.35 32.48 27.18
CA ARG A 611 25.54 32.03 27.86
C ARG A 611 25.20 30.90 28.83
N VAL A 612 25.77 29.73 28.59
CA VAL A 612 25.65 28.57 29.47
C VAL A 612 26.96 28.39 30.22
N VAL A 613 26.85 28.21 31.53
CA VAL A 613 28.00 27.91 32.43
C VAL A 613 27.75 26.52 33.02
N ARG A 614 28.65 25.58 32.78
CA ARG A 614 28.62 24.20 33.30
C ARG A 614 29.67 24.00 34.37
#